data_d04554183ff88328a3381af226a51912
#
_entry.id   d04554183ff88328a3381af226a51912
#
_cell.length_a   1.000
_cell.length_b   1.000
_cell.length_c   1.000
_cell.angle_alpha   90.00
_cell.angle_beta   90.00
_cell.angle_gamma   90.00
#
_symmetry.space_group_name_H-M   'P 1'
#
loop_
_entity.id
_entity.type
_entity.pdbx_description
1 polymer ?
#
loop_
_entity_poly.entity_id
_entity_poly.type
_entity_poly.pdbx_seq_one_letter_code
_entity_poly.pdbx_strand_id
1 'polypeptide(L)'
;MLTLVPSKDMKTIAVEIEGHVTEDDLLKLDKVIQEKFSEKGEFNLYAILFHFEGPSFKALLEELKIDVERWSQYNKLAVISDDEKLEKMVETSDLLPSIKTKHFDINQMEEAWEWIEE
;
A
#
# COMPACT_ATOMS: atom_id res chain seq x y z
N MET A 1 -10.60 -7.23 -4.64
CA MET A 1 -11.38 -5.98 -4.58
C MET A 1 -10.66 -4.94 -3.74
N LEU A 2 -10.49 -3.75 -4.27
CA LEU A 2 -9.83 -2.64 -3.59
C LEU A 2 -10.85 -1.57 -3.27
N THR A 3 -10.92 -1.15 -2.01
CA THR A 3 -11.86 -0.14 -1.54
C THR A 3 -11.09 0.99 -0.86
N LEU A 4 -11.37 2.22 -1.24
CA LEU A 4 -10.80 3.39 -0.59
C LEU A 4 -11.52 3.63 0.74
N VAL A 5 -10.76 3.85 1.79
CA VAL A 5 -11.29 4.11 3.13
C VAL A 5 -10.79 5.45 3.65
N PRO A 6 -11.43 6.02 4.69
CA PRO A 6 -10.99 7.30 5.24
C PRO A 6 -9.55 7.24 5.74
N SER A 7 -8.76 8.26 5.40
CA SER A 7 -7.38 8.40 5.85
C SER A 7 -7.31 9.31 7.06
N LYS A 8 -6.43 8.99 8.00
CA LYS A 8 -6.17 9.82 9.18
C LYS A 8 -5.05 10.85 8.95
N ASP A 9 -4.44 10.80 7.78
CA ASP A 9 -3.33 11.69 7.42
C ASP A 9 -3.53 12.25 6.01
N MET A 10 -3.29 13.54 5.83
CA MET A 10 -3.52 14.23 4.57
C MET A 10 -2.58 13.78 3.44
N LYS A 11 -1.43 13.24 3.79
CA LYS A 11 -0.43 12.76 2.82
C LYS A 11 -0.52 11.26 2.57
N THR A 12 -1.57 10.62 3.03
CA THR A 12 -1.72 9.18 2.97
C THR A 12 -3.03 8.78 2.32
N ILE A 13 -2.96 7.79 1.43
CA ILE A 13 -4.14 7.14 0.89
C ILE A 13 -4.34 5.84 1.65
N ALA A 14 -5.54 5.60 2.14
CA ALA A 14 -5.89 4.38 2.85
C ALA A 14 -6.80 3.50 2.01
N VAL A 15 -6.46 2.22 1.91
CA VAL A 15 -7.23 1.26 1.14
C VAL A 15 -7.43 -0.04 1.91
N GLU A 16 -8.52 -0.73 1.61
CA GLU A 16 -8.75 -2.12 2.01
C GLU A 16 -8.72 -2.97 0.76
N ILE A 17 -7.97 -4.06 0.81
CA ILE A 17 -7.86 -5.00 -0.29
C ILE A 17 -8.33 -6.37 0.19
N GLU A 18 -9.31 -6.94 -0.50
CA GLU A 18 -9.80 -8.28 -0.20
C GLU A 18 -9.70 -9.16 -1.44
N GLY A 19 -9.08 -10.32 -1.28
CA GLY A 19 -8.98 -11.32 -2.33
C GLY A 19 -8.19 -10.84 -3.53
N HIS A 20 -8.87 -10.69 -4.66
CA HIS A 20 -8.24 -10.39 -5.94
C HIS A 20 -8.36 -8.90 -6.31
N VAL A 21 -7.26 -8.32 -6.77
CA VAL A 21 -7.22 -6.93 -7.27
C VAL A 21 -7.30 -6.97 -8.79
N THR A 22 -8.25 -6.22 -9.36
CA THR A 22 -8.45 -6.15 -10.80
C THR A 22 -7.75 -4.93 -11.39
N GLU A 23 -7.65 -4.91 -12.71
CA GLU A 23 -7.13 -3.75 -13.43
C GLU A 23 -7.97 -2.48 -13.16
N ASP A 24 -9.29 -2.63 -13.08
CA ASP A 24 -10.18 -1.52 -12.75
C ASP A 24 -9.91 -0.98 -11.34
N ASP A 25 -9.59 -1.85 -10.39
CA ASP A 25 -9.20 -1.43 -9.04
C ASP A 25 -7.93 -0.58 -9.07
N LEU A 26 -6.95 -0.97 -9.86
CA LEU A 26 -5.68 -0.24 -9.99
C LEU A 26 -5.88 1.12 -10.66
N LEU A 27 -6.74 1.20 -11.67
CA LEU A 27 -7.08 2.45 -12.33
C LEU A 27 -7.78 3.42 -11.37
N LYS A 28 -8.66 2.89 -10.52
CA LYS A 28 -9.34 3.66 -9.48
C LYS A 28 -8.36 4.25 -8.49
N LEU A 29 -7.38 3.46 -8.06
CA LEU A 29 -6.34 3.92 -7.15
C LEU A 29 -5.50 5.01 -7.80
N ASP A 30 -5.06 4.80 -9.04
CA ASP A 30 -4.25 5.76 -9.77
C ASP A 30 -4.97 7.10 -9.94
N LYS A 31 -6.26 7.06 -10.23
CA LYS A 31 -7.08 8.27 -10.37
C LYS A 31 -7.10 9.08 -9.07
N VAL A 32 -7.25 8.42 -7.93
CA VAL A 32 -7.25 9.09 -6.63
C VAL A 32 -5.88 9.70 -6.34
N ILE A 33 -4.81 9.00 -6.67
CA ILE A 33 -3.46 9.53 -6.50
C ILE A 33 -3.27 10.80 -7.32
N GLN A 34 -3.68 10.79 -8.59
CA GLN A 34 -3.58 11.97 -9.45
C GLN A 34 -4.38 13.15 -8.93
N GLU A 35 -5.59 12.92 -8.45
CA GLU A 35 -6.45 13.97 -7.95
C GLU A 35 -5.94 14.61 -6.66
N LYS A 36 -5.31 13.81 -5.78
CA LYS A 36 -4.84 14.29 -4.48
C LYS A 36 -3.42 14.85 -4.49
N PHE A 37 -2.52 14.24 -5.25
CA PHE A 37 -1.09 14.49 -5.12
C PHE A 37 -0.41 15.00 -6.39
N SER A 38 -1.12 15.14 -7.48
CA SER A 38 -0.58 15.51 -8.77
C SER A 38 0.55 14.56 -9.22
N GLU A 39 1.33 14.95 -10.22
CA GLU A 39 2.39 14.10 -10.77
C GLU A 39 3.70 14.13 -9.99
N LYS A 40 3.85 15.05 -9.03
CA LYS A 40 5.11 15.26 -8.31
C LYS A 40 5.01 15.17 -6.80
N GLY A 41 3.81 15.04 -6.25
CA GLY A 41 3.61 14.96 -4.81
C GLY A 41 3.96 13.59 -4.23
N GLU A 42 4.77 13.56 -3.17
CA GLU A 42 5.01 12.32 -2.44
C GLU A 42 3.82 11.96 -1.57
N PHE A 43 3.55 10.67 -1.43
CA PHE A 43 2.46 10.21 -0.59
C PHE A 43 2.79 8.86 0.05
N ASN A 44 2.01 8.52 1.06
CA ASN A 44 2.10 7.23 1.74
C ASN A 44 0.88 6.38 1.39
N LEU A 45 1.03 5.08 1.48
CA LEU A 45 -0.07 4.14 1.29
C LEU A 45 -0.26 3.31 2.56
N TYR A 46 -1.48 3.30 3.06
CA TYR A 46 -1.91 2.47 4.18
C TYR A 46 -2.85 1.41 3.62
N ALA A 47 -2.42 0.15 3.61
CA ALA A 47 -3.15 -0.93 2.98
C ALA A 47 -3.50 -2.03 3.98
N ILE A 48 -4.79 -2.28 4.15
CA ILE A 48 -5.29 -3.39 4.97
C ILE A 48 -5.60 -4.54 4.02
N LEU A 49 -4.97 -5.69 4.22
CA LEU A 49 -5.10 -6.84 3.35
C LEU A 49 -5.86 -7.97 4.06
N PHE A 50 -7.01 -8.34 3.48
CA PHE A 50 -7.82 -9.45 3.96
C PHE A 50 -7.80 -10.60 2.95
N HIS A 51 -7.54 -11.83 3.41
CA HIS A 51 -7.54 -13.02 2.56
C HIS A 51 -6.67 -12.86 1.29
N PHE A 52 -5.53 -12.19 1.46
CA PHE A 52 -4.63 -11.86 0.36
C PHE A 52 -3.34 -12.68 0.50
N GLU A 53 -3.06 -13.52 -0.46
CA GLU A 53 -1.91 -14.41 -0.43
C GLU A 53 -0.60 -13.71 -0.85
N GLY A 54 0.52 -14.17 -0.30
CA GLY A 54 1.84 -13.62 -0.60
C GLY A 54 2.17 -13.53 -2.08
N PRO A 55 1.96 -14.59 -2.91
CA PRO A 55 2.20 -14.51 -4.34
C PRO A 55 1.38 -13.43 -5.04
N SER A 56 0.13 -13.22 -4.59
CA SER A 56 -0.73 -12.16 -5.13
C SER A 56 -0.21 -10.78 -4.76
N PHE A 57 0.38 -10.64 -3.57
CA PHE A 57 0.99 -9.38 -3.13
C PHE A 57 2.19 -9.02 -4.00
N LYS A 58 3.04 -10.00 -4.30
CA LYS A 58 4.18 -9.78 -5.19
C LYS A 58 3.74 -9.34 -6.58
N ALA A 59 2.70 -9.99 -7.12
CA ALA A 59 2.16 -9.63 -8.42
C ALA A 59 1.61 -8.19 -8.41
N LEU A 60 0.90 -7.81 -7.34
CA LEU A 60 0.39 -6.46 -7.19
C LEU A 60 1.52 -5.42 -7.18
N LEU A 61 2.58 -5.68 -6.45
CA LEU A 61 3.73 -4.78 -6.40
C LEU A 61 4.40 -4.63 -7.77
N GLU A 62 4.52 -5.71 -8.52
CA GLU A 62 5.10 -5.66 -9.86
C GLU A 62 4.25 -4.81 -10.81
N GLU A 63 2.94 -4.90 -10.72
CA GLU A 63 2.04 -4.05 -11.51
C GLU A 63 2.15 -2.58 -11.11
N LEU A 64 2.28 -2.28 -9.84
CA LEU A 64 2.48 -0.90 -9.37
C LEU A 64 3.80 -0.32 -9.85
N LYS A 65 4.82 -1.15 -10.01
CA LYS A 65 6.14 -0.71 -10.48
C LYS A 65 6.21 -0.40 -11.98
N ILE A 66 5.24 -0.84 -12.76
CA ILE A 66 5.22 -0.58 -14.20
C ILE A 66 5.22 0.91 -14.50
N ASP A 67 4.54 1.69 -13.68
CA ASP A 67 4.60 3.14 -13.78
C ASP A 67 5.73 3.66 -12.88
N VAL A 68 6.91 3.83 -13.46
CA VAL A 68 8.12 4.25 -12.74
C VAL A 68 7.95 5.63 -12.12
N GLU A 69 7.28 6.54 -12.80
CA GLU A 69 7.04 7.88 -12.28
C GLU A 69 6.13 7.84 -11.06
N ARG A 70 5.05 7.07 -11.14
CA ARG A 70 4.14 6.88 -10.01
C ARG A 70 4.83 6.21 -8.84
N TRP A 71 5.67 5.22 -9.13
CA TRP A 71 6.42 4.50 -8.11
C TRP A 71 7.31 5.42 -7.29
N SER A 72 7.93 6.41 -7.93
CA SER A 72 8.81 7.37 -7.27
C SER A 72 8.08 8.29 -6.29
N GLN A 73 6.76 8.39 -6.39
CA GLN A 73 5.95 9.20 -5.48
C GLN A 73 5.65 8.50 -4.15
N TYR A 74 5.78 7.16 -4.09
CA TYR A 74 5.54 6.41 -2.85
C TYR A 74 6.67 6.67 -1.85
N ASN A 75 6.33 7.13 -0.66
CA ASN A 75 7.29 7.37 0.40
C ASN A 75 7.27 6.23 1.42
N LYS A 76 6.13 5.97 2.04
CA LYS A 76 5.95 4.89 3.01
C LYS A 76 4.80 3.99 2.60
N LEU A 77 4.95 2.70 2.89
CA LEU A 77 3.90 1.71 2.70
C LEU A 77 3.70 0.95 4.01
N ALA A 78 2.55 1.14 4.63
CA ALA A 78 2.14 0.36 5.79
C ALA A 78 1.25 -0.78 5.31
N VAL A 79 1.65 -2.01 5.60
CA VAL A 79 0.90 -3.22 5.24
C VAL A 79 0.30 -3.82 6.50
N ILE A 80 -1.03 -3.86 6.57
CA ILE A 80 -1.75 -4.39 7.71
C ILE A 80 -2.39 -5.73 7.32
N SER A 81 -2.00 -6.81 7.98
CA SER A 81 -2.56 -8.13 7.72
C SER A 81 -2.34 -9.05 8.92
N ASP A 82 -3.03 -10.18 8.93
CA ASP A 82 -2.82 -11.24 9.91
C ASP A 82 -2.04 -12.43 9.31
N ASP A 83 -1.45 -12.25 8.13
CA ASP A 83 -0.72 -13.30 7.42
C ASP A 83 0.78 -13.23 7.73
N GLU A 84 1.30 -14.27 8.40
CA GLU A 84 2.72 -14.35 8.76
C GLU A 84 3.65 -14.43 7.55
N LYS A 85 3.19 -15.04 6.46
CA LYS A 85 3.98 -15.13 5.23
C LYS A 85 4.16 -13.77 4.61
N LEU A 86 3.11 -12.97 4.62
CA LEU A 86 3.14 -11.61 4.13
C LEU A 86 4.04 -10.73 4.99
N GLU A 87 3.98 -10.90 6.31
CA GLU A 87 4.85 -10.21 7.25
C GLU A 87 6.33 -10.46 6.92
N LYS A 88 6.71 -11.72 6.74
CA LYS A 88 8.08 -12.08 6.39
C LYS A 88 8.50 -11.48 5.05
N MET A 89 7.60 -11.49 4.09
CA MET A 89 7.84 -10.94 2.77
C MET A 89 8.14 -9.46 2.81
N VAL A 90 7.37 -8.71 3.60
CA VAL A 90 7.56 -7.28 3.78
C VAL A 90 8.86 -6.98 4.51
N GLU A 91 9.16 -7.73 5.58
CA GLU A 91 10.37 -7.51 6.39
C GLU A 91 11.68 -7.84 5.67
N THR A 92 11.65 -8.82 4.77
CA THR A 92 12.86 -9.27 4.05
C THR A 92 13.02 -8.63 2.69
N SER A 93 12.23 -7.61 2.38
CA SER A 93 12.04 -7.23 0.99
C SER A 93 13.12 -6.38 0.37
N ASP A 94 13.83 -6.98 -0.54
CA ASP A 94 14.38 -6.31 -1.69
C ASP A 94 13.28 -5.97 -2.72
N LEU A 95 12.03 -6.32 -2.42
CA LEU A 95 10.89 -6.14 -3.33
C LEU A 95 10.49 -4.69 -3.51
N LEU A 96 10.84 -3.83 -2.57
CA LEU A 96 10.38 -2.44 -2.53
C LEU A 96 11.54 -1.46 -2.35
N PRO A 97 12.47 -1.42 -3.30
CA PRO A 97 13.59 -0.47 -3.19
C PRO A 97 13.05 0.97 -3.20
N SER A 98 13.65 1.81 -2.37
CA SER A 98 13.32 3.24 -2.25
C SER A 98 12.02 3.56 -1.52
N ILE A 99 11.27 2.55 -1.08
CA ILE A 99 10.05 2.76 -0.29
C ILE A 99 10.27 2.21 1.11
N LYS A 100 9.94 3.00 2.12
CA LYS A 100 9.96 2.54 3.51
C LYS A 100 8.71 1.70 3.74
N THR A 101 8.89 0.42 4.01
CA THR A 101 7.78 -0.52 4.17
C THR A 101 7.82 -1.14 5.55
N LYS A 102 6.65 -1.28 6.16
CA LYS A 102 6.53 -1.94 7.46
C LYS A 102 5.22 -2.70 7.52
N HIS A 103 5.26 -3.89 8.13
CA HIS A 103 4.10 -4.71 8.37
C HIS A 103 3.57 -4.50 9.79
N PHE A 104 2.25 -4.47 9.93
CA PHE A 104 1.56 -4.37 11.22
C PHE A 104 0.46 -5.43 11.27
N ASP A 105 0.19 -5.96 12.45
CA ASP A 105 -0.95 -6.85 12.66
C ASP A 105 -2.26 -6.04 12.64
N ILE A 106 -3.37 -6.72 12.45
CA ILE A 106 -4.68 -6.07 12.41
C ILE A 106 -5.00 -5.31 13.70
N ASN A 107 -4.47 -5.76 14.84
CA ASN A 107 -4.65 -5.07 16.12
C ASN A 107 -3.65 -3.93 16.36
N GLN A 108 -2.80 -3.62 15.39
CA GLN A 108 -1.78 -2.57 15.48
C GLN A 108 -2.05 -1.40 14.52
N MET A 109 -3.29 -1.17 14.16
CA MET A 109 -3.64 -0.10 13.22
C MET A 109 -3.25 1.29 13.71
N GLU A 110 -3.39 1.57 15.01
CA GLU A 110 -2.98 2.86 15.56
C GLU A 110 -1.47 3.06 15.44
N GLU A 111 -0.70 2.01 15.70
CA GLU A 111 0.75 2.06 15.57
C GLU A 111 1.16 2.30 14.12
N ALA A 112 0.43 1.73 13.18
CA ALA A 112 0.66 1.94 11.75
C ALA A 112 0.46 3.42 11.38
N TRP A 113 -0.59 4.04 11.85
CA TRP A 113 -0.83 5.47 11.60
C TRP A 113 0.24 6.35 12.23
N GLU A 114 0.66 6.04 13.46
CA GLU A 114 1.74 6.77 14.12
C GLU A 114 3.05 6.67 13.31
N TRP A 115 3.36 5.48 12.82
CA TRP A 115 4.54 5.28 11.98
C TRP A 115 4.47 6.07 10.66
N ILE A 116 3.32 6.12 10.03
CA ILE A 116 3.12 6.89 8.80
C ILE A 116 3.34 8.38 9.04
N GLU A 117 2.89 8.88 10.17
CA GLU A 117 2.97 10.30 10.53
C GLU A 117 4.35 10.75 11.03
N GLU A 118 5.24 9.82 11.28
CA GLU A 118 6.61 10.17 11.73
C GLU A 118 7.37 11.03 10.73
#